data_d4162f932b788085a53cea5e20e9d8b2
#
_entry.id   d4162f932b788085a53cea5e20e9d8b2
#
_cell.length_a   1.000
_cell.length_b   1.000
_cell.length_c   1.000
_cell.angle_alpha   90.00
_cell.angle_beta   90.00
_cell.angle_gamma   90.00
#
_symmetry.space_group_name_H-M   'P 1'
#
loop_
_entity.id
_entity.type
_entity.pdbx_description
1 polymer ?
#
loop_
_entity_poly.entity_id
_entity_poly.type
_entity_poly.pdbx_seq_one_letter_code
_entity_poly.pdbx_strand_id
1 'polypeptide(L)'
;MTEYVLILVSTILVNNFVLTKFLGLCPFMGVSRKLETATGMALATTFVLTLSSVCSYLVNHYLLVPLGLEYLRTISFILVIAAVVQFTEMVIHKTSPLLYQVLGIFLPLITTNCAVLGVALLNVQQDFGFMQSAVYGFGASVGFSMVLILFAAMRERINAADVPLVFRGPPIALITAGLMSMAFMGFSGLVKG
;
A
#
# COMPACT_ATOMS: atom_id res chain seq x y z
N MET A 1 -11.01 16.19 -15.92
CA MET A 1 -11.12 14.73 -16.19
C MET A 1 -9.78 14.16 -16.55
N THR A 2 -9.05 14.75 -17.48
CA THR A 2 -7.70 14.31 -17.90
C THR A 2 -6.68 14.30 -16.75
N GLU A 3 -6.71 15.26 -15.83
CA GLU A 3 -5.81 15.31 -14.68
C GLU A 3 -5.97 14.12 -13.73
N TYR A 4 -7.20 13.71 -13.42
CA TYR A 4 -7.45 12.56 -12.53
C TYR A 4 -6.99 11.24 -13.14
N VAL A 5 -7.20 11.05 -14.44
CA VAL A 5 -6.72 9.87 -15.17
C VAL A 5 -5.19 9.84 -15.19
N LEU A 6 -4.57 11.00 -15.37
CA LEU A 6 -3.12 11.15 -15.40
C LEU A 6 -2.50 10.85 -14.02
N ILE A 7 -3.12 11.36 -12.94
CA ILE A 7 -2.73 11.03 -11.56
C ILE A 7 -2.85 9.52 -11.32
N LEU A 8 -3.94 8.90 -11.77
CA LEU A 8 -4.22 7.48 -11.57
C LEU A 8 -3.19 6.61 -12.30
N VAL A 9 -2.95 6.85 -13.58
CA VAL A 9 -1.96 6.12 -14.38
C VAL A 9 -0.54 6.35 -13.86
N SER A 10 -0.19 7.58 -13.52
CA SER A 10 1.12 7.92 -12.95
C SER A 10 1.36 7.19 -11.62
N THR A 11 0.36 7.12 -10.76
CA THR A 11 0.47 6.50 -9.43
C THR A 11 0.54 4.97 -9.51
N ILE A 12 -0.17 4.36 -10.45
CA ILE A 12 -0.20 2.90 -10.61
C ILE A 12 1.09 2.39 -11.24
N LEU A 13 1.55 3.02 -12.32
CA LEU A 13 2.63 2.50 -13.17
C LEU A 13 3.98 3.18 -12.88
N VAL A 14 4.02 4.51 -12.86
CA VAL A 14 5.28 5.27 -12.87
C VAL A 14 5.81 5.54 -11.47
N ASN A 15 4.97 6.10 -10.63
CA ASN A 15 5.29 6.44 -9.24
C ASN A 15 4.71 5.40 -8.26
N ASN A 16 4.87 4.12 -8.59
CA ASN A 16 4.45 3.08 -7.67
C ASN A 16 5.31 3.17 -6.39
N PHE A 17 4.70 3.64 -5.30
CA PHE A 17 5.41 3.92 -4.06
C PHE A 17 6.06 2.67 -3.43
N VAL A 18 5.57 1.47 -3.74
CA VAL A 18 6.16 0.21 -3.27
C VAL A 18 7.55 0.02 -3.86
N LEU A 19 7.68 0.23 -5.16
CA LEU A 19 8.92 -0.02 -5.90
C LEU A 19 9.86 1.18 -5.91
N THR A 20 9.34 2.41 -5.87
CA THR A 20 10.15 3.63 -5.89
C THR A 20 10.59 4.07 -4.49
N LYS A 21 9.74 3.88 -3.50
CA LYS A 21 9.99 4.31 -2.10
C LYS A 21 10.23 3.14 -1.16
N PHE A 22 10.09 1.91 -1.63
CA PHE A 22 10.17 0.68 -0.81
C PHE A 22 9.24 0.68 0.41
N LEU A 23 8.10 1.37 0.30
CA LEU A 23 7.09 1.39 1.35
C LEU A 23 6.15 0.19 1.24
N GLY A 24 5.79 -0.41 2.38
CA GLY A 24 4.89 -1.56 2.40
C GLY A 24 5.58 -2.91 2.19
N LEU A 25 6.89 -3.00 2.42
CA LEU A 25 7.63 -4.26 2.32
C LEU A 25 7.20 -5.29 3.38
N CYS A 26 6.71 -4.87 4.54
CA CYS A 26 6.28 -5.78 5.60
C CYS A 26 5.15 -6.73 5.14
N PRO A 27 4.00 -6.24 4.64
CA PRO A 27 2.98 -7.12 4.07
C PRO A 27 3.46 -7.79 2.77
N PHE A 28 4.28 -7.10 1.99
CA PHE A 28 4.84 -7.61 0.75
C PHE A 28 5.65 -8.89 0.95
N MET A 29 6.52 -8.94 1.96
CA MET A 29 7.31 -10.13 2.31
C MET A 29 6.51 -11.19 3.05
N GLY A 30 5.57 -10.79 3.92
CA GLY A 30 4.82 -11.68 4.78
C GLY A 30 3.73 -12.48 4.06
N VAL A 31 2.96 -11.81 3.21
CA VAL A 31 1.72 -12.35 2.62
C VAL A 31 1.92 -12.94 1.22
N SER A 32 3.02 -12.65 0.56
CA SER A 32 3.27 -13.06 -0.84
C SER A 32 3.63 -14.54 -1.01
N ARG A 33 3.49 -15.37 0.02
CA ARG A 33 3.79 -16.82 -0.08
C ARG A 33 2.75 -17.61 -0.86
N LYS A 34 1.49 -17.17 -0.83
CA LYS A 34 0.36 -17.80 -1.53
C LYS A 34 -0.43 -16.74 -2.26
N LEU A 35 -0.84 -17.02 -3.48
CA LEU A 35 -1.60 -16.08 -4.31
C LEU A 35 -2.98 -15.76 -3.70
N GLU A 36 -3.64 -16.72 -3.06
CA GLU A 36 -4.94 -16.53 -2.40
C GLU A 36 -4.85 -15.53 -1.24
N THR A 37 -3.83 -15.64 -0.39
CA THR A 37 -3.61 -14.70 0.71
C THR A 37 -3.22 -13.31 0.21
N ALA A 38 -2.44 -13.25 -0.87
CA ALA A 38 -2.03 -11.99 -1.51
C ALA A 38 -3.23 -11.25 -2.11
N THR A 39 -4.17 -11.93 -2.76
CA THR A 39 -5.39 -11.31 -3.33
C THR A 39 -6.32 -10.80 -2.23
N GLY A 40 -6.55 -11.58 -1.18
CA GLY A 40 -7.34 -11.14 -0.03
C GLY A 40 -6.73 -9.90 0.65
N MET A 41 -5.41 -9.90 0.84
CA MET A 41 -4.69 -8.78 1.42
C MET A 41 -4.72 -7.54 0.49
N ALA A 42 -4.64 -7.73 -0.82
CA ALA A 42 -4.73 -6.66 -1.80
C ALA A 42 -6.08 -5.92 -1.70
N LEU A 43 -7.19 -6.65 -1.61
CA LEU A 43 -8.52 -6.07 -1.46
C LEU A 43 -8.67 -5.32 -0.14
N ALA A 44 -8.26 -5.93 0.98
CA ALA A 44 -8.32 -5.30 2.30
C ALA A 44 -7.46 -4.02 2.36
N THR A 45 -6.25 -4.08 1.81
CA THR A 45 -5.35 -2.92 1.77
C THR A 45 -5.90 -1.82 0.86
N THR A 46 -6.56 -2.15 -0.24
CA THR A 46 -7.20 -1.17 -1.13
C THR A 46 -8.28 -0.39 -0.39
N PHE A 47 -9.12 -1.08 0.34
CA PHE A 47 -10.16 -0.44 1.14
C PHE A 47 -9.58 0.45 2.23
N VAL A 48 -8.63 -0.07 3.01
CA VAL A 48 -7.98 0.68 4.10
C VAL A 48 -7.22 1.91 3.57
N LEU A 49 -6.44 1.77 2.50
CA LEU A 49 -5.66 2.87 1.93
C LEU A 49 -6.55 4.02 1.44
N THR A 50 -7.62 3.69 0.73
CA THR A 50 -8.56 4.69 0.22
C THR A 50 -9.26 5.41 1.37
N LEU A 51 -9.76 4.67 2.35
CA LEU A 51 -10.46 5.23 3.52
C LEU A 51 -9.51 6.06 4.38
N SER A 52 -8.30 5.57 4.64
CA SER A 52 -7.28 6.29 5.42
C SER A 52 -6.81 7.57 4.74
N SER A 53 -6.70 7.56 3.41
CA SER A 53 -6.34 8.74 2.62
C SER A 53 -7.39 9.86 2.80
N VAL A 54 -8.66 9.52 2.72
CA VAL A 54 -9.77 10.47 2.91
C VAL A 54 -9.83 10.96 4.36
N CYS A 55 -9.75 10.05 5.34
CA CYS A 55 -9.79 10.43 6.75
C CYS A 55 -8.59 11.30 7.15
N SER A 56 -7.39 10.97 6.66
CA SER A 56 -6.19 11.77 6.94
C SER A 56 -6.29 13.18 6.37
N TYR A 57 -6.88 13.33 5.17
CA TYR A 57 -7.14 14.64 4.59
C TYR A 57 -8.10 15.46 5.46
N LEU A 58 -9.22 14.86 5.89
CA LEU A 58 -10.19 15.53 6.75
C LEU A 58 -9.57 15.98 8.08
N VAL A 59 -8.81 15.10 8.73
CA VAL A 59 -8.14 15.43 10.00
C VAL A 59 -7.09 16.52 9.79
N ASN A 60 -6.32 16.47 8.72
CA ASN A 60 -5.34 17.51 8.43
C ASN A 60 -6.02 18.87 8.23
N HIS A 61 -7.06 18.92 7.39
CA HIS A 61 -7.73 20.17 7.00
C HIS A 61 -8.58 20.79 8.12
N TYR A 62 -9.33 19.97 8.87
CA TYR A 62 -10.26 20.45 9.90
C TYR A 62 -9.67 20.53 11.31
N LEU A 63 -8.65 19.73 11.59
CA LEU A 63 -8.09 19.64 12.94
C LEU A 63 -6.68 20.23 13.05
N LEU A 64 -5.76 19.82 12.20
CA LEU A 64 -4.35 20.21 12.33
C LEU A 64 -4.09 21.65 11.88
N VAL A 65 -4.64 22.05 10.75
CA VAL A 65 -4.42 23.40 10.19
C VAL A 65 -4.97 24.50 11.10
N PRO A 66 -6.24 24.44 11.58
CA PRO A 66 -6.77 25.51 12.43
C PRO A 66 -6.17 25.55 13.83
N LEU A 67 -5.62 24.41 14.33
CA LEU A 67 -4.99 24.33 15.64
C LEU A 67 -3.48 24.65 15.60
N GLY A 68 -2.87 24.78 14.42
CA GLY A 68 -1.44 25.06 14.27
C GLY A 68 -0.53 23.92 14.76
N LEU A 69 -1.05 22.69 14.85
CA LEU A 69 -0.35 21.50 15.37
C LEU A 69 0.33 20.69 14.27
N GLU A 70 0.95 21.38 13.30
CA GLU A 70 1.56 20.69 12.15
C GLU A 70 2.71 19.74 12.52
N TYR A 71 3.41 19.98 13.61
CA TYR A 71 4.48 19.11 14.10
C TYR A 71 3.97 17.76 14.65
N LEU A 72 2.70 17.69 15.09
CA LEU A 72 2.05 16.45 15.55
C LEU A 72 1.36 15.67 14.42
N ARG A 73 1.53 16.10 13.17
CA ARG A 73 0.88 15.51 11.99
C ARG A 73 1.07 14.00 11.89
N THR A 74 2.30 13.53 12.03
CA THR A 74 2.62 12.09 11.93
C THR A 74 1.92 11.26 13.00
N ILE A 75 1.91 11.74 14.24
CA ILE A 75 1.25 11.04 15.36
C ILE A 75 -0.27 11.00 15.15
N SER A 76 -0.87 12.11 14.73
CA SER A 76 -2.29 12.19 14.42
C SER A 76 -2.68 11.23 13.30
N PHE A 77 -1.88 11.14 12.24
CA PHE A 77 -2.14 10.22 11.14
C PHE A 77 -2.04 8.75 11.57
N ILE A 78 -1.04 8.39 12.39
CA ILE A 78 -0.93 7.03 12.93
C ILE A 78 -2.18 6.66 13.74
N LEU A 79 -2.67 7.58 14.56
CA LEU A 79 -3.86 7.36 15.38
C LEU A 79 -5.12 7.19 14.52
N VAL A 80 -5.30 8.03 13.51
CA VAL A 80 -6.40 7.94 12.55
C VAL A 80 -6.35 6.62 11.77
N ILE A 81 -5.18 6.24 11.27
CA ILE A 81 -4.99 4.99 10.55
C ILE A 81 -5.32 3.80 11.44
N ALA A 82 -4.85 3.79 12.69
CA ALA A 82 -5.16 2.74 13.64
C ALA A 82 -6.67 2.61 13.88
N ALA A 83 -7.39 3.72 14.06
CA ALA A 83 -8.83 3.74 14.23
C ALA A 83 -9.58 3.20 12.98
N VAL A 84 -9.17 3.61 11.79
CA VAL A 84 -9.73 3.16 10.51
C VAL A 84 -9.51 1.66 10.31
N VAL A 85 -8.32 1.16 10.63
CA VAL A 85 -8.03 -0.28 10.50
C VAL A 85 -8.81 -1.10 11.49
N GLN A 86 -8.93 -0.66 12.73
CA GLN A 86 -9.79 -1.32 13.74
C GLN A 86 -11.25 -1.38 13.31
N PHE A 87 -11.75 -0.29 12.73
CA PHE A 87 -13.09 -0.27 12.16
C PHE A 87 -13.23 -1.27 11.01
N THR A 88 -12.27 -1.31 10.11
CA THR A 88 -12.23 -2.25 8.97
C THR A 88 -12.18 -3.70 9.45
N GLU A 89 -11.40 -3.98 10.49
CA GLU A 89 -11.33 -5.31 11.12
C GLU A 89 -12.70 -5.77 11.65
N MET A 90 -13.41 -4.90 12.35
CA MET A 90 -14.74 -5.20 12.83
C MET A 90 -15.73 -5.48 11.69
N VAL A 91 -15.63 -4.71 10.59
CA VAL A 91 -16.48 -4.91 9.40
C VAL A 91 -16.17 -6.24 8.73
N ILE A 92 -14.89 -6.58 8.51
CA ILE A 92 -14.48 -7.84 7.89
C ILE A 92 -14.91 -9.04 8.75
N HIS A 93 -14.72 -8.96 10.07
CA HIS A 93 -15.15 -10.00 11.00
C HIS A 93 -16.64 -10.31 10.90
N LYS A 94 -17.46 -9.28 10.69
CA LYS A 94 -18.93 -9.42 10.61
C LYS A 94 -19.44 -9.85 9.23
N THR A 95 -18.73 -9.43 8.15
CA THR A 95 -19.17 -9.65 6.76
C THR A 95 -18.68 -10.97 6.20
N SER A 96 -17.45 -11.36 6.51
CA SER A 96 -16.80 -12.56 5.94
C SER A 96 -15.90 -13.25 6.95
N PRO A 97 -16.45 -14.15 7.81
CA PRO A 97 -15.65 -14.85 8.82
C PRO A 97 -14.58 -15.76 8.19
N LEU A 98 -14.80 -16.25 6.96
CA LEU A 98 -13.81 -17.03 6.22
C LEU A 98 -12.60 -16.18 5.84
N LEU A 99 -12.82 -14.95 5.35
CA LEU A 99 -11.78 -13.99 5.02
C LEU A 99 -11.02 -13.56 6.28
N TYR A 100 -11.72 -13.43 7.40
CA TYR A 100 -11.11 -13.11 8.69
C TYR A 100 -10.18 -14.23 9.18
N GLN A 101 -10.53 -15.50 9.00
CA GLN A 101 -9.66 -16.63 9.36
C GLN A 101 -8.37 -16.66 8.54
N VAL A 102 -8.43 -16.29 7.25
CA VAL A 102 -7.28 -16.26 6.36
C VAL A 102 -6.41 -15.02 6.61
N LEU A 103 -7.04 -13.86 6.85
CA LEU A 103 -6.36 -12.59 7.06
C LEU A 103 -6.05 -12.28 8.52
N GLY A 104 -6.66 -12.95 9.49
CA GLY A 104 -6.62 -12.59 10.92
C GLY A 104 -5.20 -12.43 11.48
N ILE A 105 -4.26 -13.29 11.04
CA ILE A 105 -2.84 -13.20 11.43
C ILE A 105 -2.13 -12.00 10.75
N PHE A 106 -2.66 -11.55 9.60
CA PHE A 106 -2.04 -10.48 8.80
C PHE A 106 -2.67 -9.10 9.01
N LEU A 107 -3.78 -9.01 9.75
CA LEU A 107 -4.45 -7.74 10.09
C LEU A 107 -3.52 -6.76 10.83
N PRO A 108 -2.70 -7.16 11.80
CA PRO A 108 -1.71 -6.28 12.39
C PRO A 108 -0.71 -5.70 11.39
N LEU A 109 -0.39 -6.46 10.33
CA LEU A 109 0.48 -6.00 9.24
C LEU A 109 -0.16 -4.88 8.38
N ILE A 110 -1.49 -4.78 8.35
CA ILE A 110 -2.19 -3.66 7.70
C ILE A 110 -2.10 -2.42 8.59
N THR A 111 -2.28 -2.56 9.90
CA THR A 111 -2.23 -1.43 10.86
C THR A 111 -0.85 -0.78 10.90
N THR A 112 0.21 -1.59 10.90
CA THR A 112 1.60 -1.12 10.92
C THR A 112 2.18 -0.89 9.52
N ASN A 113 1.33 -0.85 8.49
CA ASN A 113 1.78 -0.71 7.12
C ASN A 113 2.29 0.72 6.85
N CYS A 114 3.58 0.84 6.63
CA CYS A 114 4.23 2.10 6.28
C CYS A 114 3.73 2.70 4.95
N ALA A 115 3.11 1.91 4.08
CA ALA A 115 2.49 2.39 2.85
C ALA A 115 1.30 3.30 3.14
N VAL A 116 0.45 2.95 4.11
CA VAL A 116 -0.74 3.73 4.47
C VAL A 116 -0.32 5.10 5.01
N LEU A 117 0.65 5.11 5.92
CA LEU A 117 1.21 6.35 6.46
C LEU A 117 1.92 7.17 5.37
N GLY A 118 2.68 6.51 4.49
CA GLY A 118 3.39 7.16 3.39
C GLY A 118 2.44 7.88 2.44
N VAL A 119 1.33 7.25 2.05
CA VAL A 119 0.31 7.86 1.17
C VAL A 119 -0.35 9.05 1.86
N ALA A 120 -0.67 8.95 3.15
CA ALA A 120 -1.24 10.06 3.92
C ALA A 120 -0.29 11.28 3.98
N LEU A 121 1.00 11.05 4.21
CA LEU A 121 2.01 12.10 4.22
C LEU A 121 2.24 12.72 2.83
N LEU A 122 2.26 11.90 1.77
CA LEU A 122 2.42 12.36 0.40
C LEU A 122 1.24 13.23 -0.05
N ASN A 123 0.00 12.90 0.34
CA ASN A 123 -1.17 13.71 0.06
C ASN A 123 -1.04 15.14 0.60
N VAL A 124 -0.50 15.28 1.79
CA VAL A 124 -0.31 16.59 2.42
C VAL A 124 0.87 17.34 1.80
N GLN A 125 1.96 16.65 1.45
CA GLN A 125 3.12 17.27 0.80
C GLN A 125 2.81 17.80 -0.60
N GLN A 126 1.84 17.22 -1.28
CA GLN A 126 1.42 17.61 -2.63
C GLN A 126 0.26 18.63 -2.62
N ASP A 127 -0.22 19.03 -1.43
CA ASP A 127 -1.35 19.93 -1.25
C ASP A 127 -2.60 19.52 -2.06
N PHE A 128 -2.86 18.22 -2.13
CA PHE A 128 -4.00 17.69 -2.87
C PHE A 128 -5.32 18.08 -2.23
N GLY A 129 -6.30 18.46 -3.06
CA GLY A 129 -7.68 18.65 -2.64
C GLY A 129 -8.35 17.33 -2.25
N PHE A 130 -9.53 17.40 -1.64
CA PHE A 130 -10.29 16.22 -1.16
C PHE A 130 -10.46 15.13 -2.23
N MET A 131 -10.91 15.50 -3.42
CA MET A 131 -11.13 14.55 -4.51
C MET A 131 -9.81 13.97 -5.05
N GLN A 132 -8.78 14.80 -5.14
CA GLN A 132 -7.46 14.37 -5.58
C GLN A 132 -6.82 13.39 -4.58
N SER A 133 -6.98 13.64 -3.27
CA SER A 133 -6.50 12.74 -2.21
C SER A 133 -7.21 11.38 -2.26
N ALA A 134 -8.51 11.34 -2.54
CA ALA A 134 -9.26 10.10 -2.69
C ALA A 134 -8.80 9.31 -3.92
N VAL A 135 -8.66 9.97 -5.07
CA VAL A 135 -8.19 9.35 -6.33
C VAL A 135 -6.73 8.88 -6.20
N TYR A 136 -5.88 9.67 -5.56
CA TYR A 136 -4.49 9.30 -5.30
C TYR A 136 -4.40 8.08 -4.37
N GLY A 137 -5.16 8.05 -3.28
CA GLY A 137 -5.22 6.91 -2.35
C GLY A 137 -5.72 5.64 -3.03
N PHE A 138 -6.74 5.74 -3.90
CA PHE A 138 -7.23 4.63 -4.70
C PHE A 138 -6.20 4.17 -5.72
N GLY A 139 -5.59 5.07 -6.48
CA GLY A 139 -4.53 4.76 -7.44
C GLY A 139 -3.31 4.08 -6.79
N ALA A 140 -2.88 4.61 -5.65
CA ALA A 140 -1.80 4.03 -4.85
C ALA A 140 -2.11 2.61 -4.39
N SER A 141 -3.35 2.35 -3.95
CA SER A 141 -3.79 1.04 -3.49
C SER A 141 -3.86 0.00 -4.62
N VAL A 142 -4.34 0.41 -5.78
CA VAL A 142 -4.36 -0.44 -6.98
C VAL A 142 -2.94 -0.77 -7.43
N GLY A 143 -2.04 0.22 -7.43
CA GLY A 143 -0.62 0.03 -7.71
C GLY A 143 0.05 -0.95 -6.73
N PHE A 144 -0.23 -0.82 -5.44
CA PHE A 144 0.22 -1.75 -4.40
C PHE A 144 -0.27 -3.18 -4.66
N SER A 145 -1.56 -3.32 -4.94
CA SER A 145 -2.21 -4.61 -5.17
C SER A 145 -1.64 -5.31 -6.40
N MET A 146 -1.43 -4.57 -7.49
CA MET A 146 -0.83 -5.10 -8.72
C MET A 146 0.58 -5.64 -8.46
N VAL A 147 1.42 -4.86 -7.80
CA VAL A 147 2.80 -5.26 -7.48
C VAL A 147 2.82 -6.45 -6.52
N LEU A 148 1.93 -6.49 -5.52
CA LEU A 148 1.82 -7.59 -4.57
C LEU A 148 1.44 -8.91 -5.27
N ILE A 149 0.47 -8.88 -6.18
CA ILE A 149 0.02 -10.07 -6.93
C ILE A 149 1.12 -10.55 -7.88
N LEU A 150 1.76 -9.63 -8.61
CA LEU A 150 2.88 -9.97 -9.50
C LEU A 150 4.03 -10.62 -8.73
N PHE A 151 4.38 -10.06 -7.58
CA PHE A 151 5.44 -10.61 -6.74
C PHE A 151 5.07 -11.97 -6.14
N ALA A 152 3.82 -12.16 -5.71
CA ALA A 152 3.35 -13.44 -5.22
C ALA A 152 3.44 -14.52 -6.30
N ALA A 153 3.03 -14.20 -7.54
CA ALA A 153 3.12 -15.11 -8.68
C ALA A 153 4.58 -15.48 -9.04
N MET A 154 5.50 -14.50 -9.01
CA MET A 154 6.92 -14.76 -9.23
C MET A 154 7.50 -15.62 -8.11
N ARG A 155 7.16 -15.35 -6.85
CA ARG A 155 7.65 -16.08 -5.69
C ARG A 155 7.17 -17.54 -5.69
N GLU A 156 5.95 -17.79 -6.12
CA GLU A 156 5.42 -19.15 -6.27
C GLU A 156 6.22 -19.95 -7.29
N ARG A 157 6.59 -19.34 -8.43
CA ARG A 157 7.47 -19.96 -9.44
C ARG A 157 8.89 -20.20 -8.92
N ILE A 158 9.46 -19.25 -8.19
CA ILE A 158 10.81 -19.38 -7.61
C ILE A 158 10.85 -20.50 -6.57
N ASN A 159 9.80 -20.65 -5.77
CA ASN A 159 9.72 -21.72 -4.77
C ASN A 159 9.65 -23.13 -5.41
N ALA A 160 9.17 -23.23 -6.64
CA ALA A 160 9.14 -24.47 -7.43
C ALA A 160 10.46 -24.76 -8.15
N ALA A 161 11.40 -23.80 -8.20
CA ALA A 161 12.71 -23.98 -8.83
C ALA A 161 13.75 -24.48 -7.81
N ASP A 162 14.79 -25.15 -8.32
CA ASP A 162 15.93 -25.64 -7.51
C ASP A 162 16.84 -24.47 -7.10
N VAL A 163 16.46 -23.82 -5.99
CA VAL A 163 17.26 -22.73 -5.42
C VAL A 163 18.25 -23.28 -4.40
N PRO A 164 19.53 -22.88 -4.42
CA PRO A 164 20.52 -23.24 -3.41
C PRO A 164 20.02 -22.90 -2.00
N LEU A 165 20.29 -23.78 -1.03
CA LEU A 165 19.79 -23.66 0.36
C LEU A 165 20.12 -22.31 1.02
N VAL A 166 21.25 -21.70 0.67
CA VAL A 166 21.71 -20.41 1.21
C VAL A 166 20.81 -19.25 0.80
N PHE A 167 20.23 -19.31 -0.40
CA PHE A 167 19.35 -18.25 -0.94
C PHE A 167 17.86 -18.52 -0.74
N ARG A 168 17.51 -19.70 -0.24
CA ARG A 168 16.10 -20.11 -0.09
C ARG A 168 15.41 -19.29 0.99
N GLY A 169 14.29 -18.65 0.64
CA GLY A 169 13.44 -17.88 1.56
C GLY A 169 13.54 -16.36 1.40
N PRO A 170 13.79 -15.60 2.48
CA PRO A 170 13.84 -14.13 2.43
C PRO A 170 14.90 -13.53 1.50
N PRO A 171 16.13 -14.09 1.37
CA PRO A 171 17.14 -13.47 0.52
C PRO A 171 16.73 -13.40 -0.95
N ILE A 172 16.21 -14.50 -1.52
CA ILE A 172 15.80 -14.52 -2.91
C ILE A 172 14.59 -13.60 -3.16
N ALA A 173 13.70 -13.48 -2.18
CA ALA A 173 12.57 -12.57 -2.26
C ALA A 173 13.02 -11.11 -2.34
N LEU A 174 14.02 -10.71 -1.56
CA LEU A 174 14.59 -9.36 -1.61
C LEU A 174 15.31 -9.07 -2.93
N ILE A 175 16.07 -10.05 -3.45
CA ILE A 175 16.73 -9.93 -4.76
C ILE A 175 15.68 -9.75 -5.87
N THR A 176 14.61 -10.56 -5.85
CA THR A 176 13.51 -10.46 -6.81
C THR A 176 12.79 -9.11 -6.71
N ALA A 177 12.55 -8.61 -5.50
CA ALA A 177 11.96 -7.29 -5.29
C ALA A 177 12.86 -6.17 -5.84
N GLY A 178 14.17 -6.28 -5.63
CA GLY A 178 15.15 -5.33 -6.16
C GLY A 178 15.20 -5.33 -7.69
N LEU A 179 15.20 -6.50 -8.33
CA LEU A 179 15.16 -6.63 -9.79
C LEU A 179 13.86 -6.06 -10.36
N MET A 180 12.73 -6.32 -9.70
CA MET A 180 11.44 -5.78 -10.09
C MET A 180 11.40 -4.25 -9.96
N SER A 181 12.00 -3.69 -8.91
CA SER A 181 12.14 -2.25 -8.74
C SER A 181 12.96 -1.62 -9.86
N MET A 182 14.09 -2.22 -10.24
CA MET A 182 14.91 -1.73 -11.37
C MET A 182 14.13 -1.79 -12.69
N ALA A 183 13.37 -2.84 -12.95
CA ALA A 183 12.54 -2.96 -14.14
C ALA A 183 11.47 -1.86 -14.20
N PHE A 184 10.81 -1.57 -13.07
CA PHE A 184 9.80 -0.50 -13.00
C PHE A 184 10.39 0.91 -13.05
N MET A 185 11.63 1.11 -12.60
CA MET A 185 12.31 2.39 -12.75
C MET A 185 12.55 2.76 -14.24
N GLY A 186 12.64 1.77 -15.13
CA GLY A 186 12.68 1.99 -16.57
C GLY A 186 11.45 2.74 -17.11
N PHE A 187 10.27 2.53 -16.50
CA PHE A 187 9.05 3.24 -16.88
C PHE A 187 9.02 4.70 -16.40
N SER A 188 9.79 5.06 -15.37
CA SER A 188 9.82 6.42 -14.85
C SER A 188 10.44 7.43 -15.84
N GLY A 189 11.24 6.96 -16.80
CA GLY A 189 11.80 7.78 -17.88
C GLY A 189 10.79 8.17 -18.97
N LEU A 190 9.68 7.43 -19.09
CA LEU A 190 8.68 7.66 -20.14
C LEU A 190 7.74 8.86 -19.87
N VAL A 191 7.62 9.29 -18.62
CA VAL A 191 6.69 10.37 -18.21
C VAL A 191 7.41 11.72 -18.03
N LYS A 192 8.72 11.75 -18.12
CA LYS A 192 9.53 12.99 -18.10
C LYS A 192 9.81 13.56 -19.50
N GLY A 193 9.07 13.13 -20.51
CA GLY A 193 9.09 13.69 -21.85
C GLY A 193 8.05 14.77 -22.03
#